data_ebf21fa94bf5022ad73cd8141b20ab10
#
_entry.id   ebf21fa94bf5022ad73cd8141b20ab10
#
_cell.length_a   1.000
_cell.length_b   1.000
_cell.length_c   1.000
_cell.angle_alpha   90.00
_cell.angle_beta   90.00
_cell.angle_gamma   90.00
#
_symmetry.space_group_name_H-M   'P 1'
#
loop_
_entity.id
_entity.type
_entity.pdbx_description
1 polymer ?
#
loop_
_entity_poly.entity_id
_entity_poly.type
_entity_poly.pdbx_seq_one_letter_code
_entity_poly.pdbx_strand_id
1 'polypeptide(L)'
;VRKFFNGLADGNETLKCLIGAGCYDHYSPSVVNSIVSRSEFLTSYTPYQAEISQGTLQYIFEYQSMMAMLTGMEVSNASMYDGCTATAEAMMMAVAAAKKRNKVLISATVNPIVRRVVDTYAKYHGVTIEEIAEADGVTDRADFEAKVVANDVAGVIVAAPNFYGIVEDYTGWADFCHSHKTLLIMNNVASTLGVLKTPGEWGADIAVGEGQSLGIP
;
A
#
# COMPACT_ATOMS: atom_id res chain seq x y z
N VAL A 1 -12.38 -16.31 -34.95
CA VAL A 1 -12.38 -15.26 -33.95
C VAL A 1 -10.98 -15.15 -33.30
N ARG A 2 -10.47 -16.16 -32.58
CA ARG A 2 -9.17 -16.12 -31.87
C ARG A 2 -8.01 -15.75 -32.78
N LYS A 3 -7.91 -16.40 -34.01
CA LYS A 3 -6.84 -16.10 -34.97
C LYS A 3 -6.84 -14.62 -35.43
N PHE A 4 -8.03 -14.05 -35.63
CA PHE A 4 -8.19 -12.66 -36.01
C PHE A 4 -7.67 -11.70 -34.92
N PHE A 5 -8.10 -11.91 -33.66
CA PHE A 5 -7.64 -11.06 -32.55
C PHE A 5 -6.17 -11.25 -32.19
N ASN A 6 -5.65 -12.49 -32.29
CA ASN A 6 -4.21 -12.70 -32.15
C ASN A 6 -3.42 -11.92 -33.21
N GLY A 7 -3.88 -11.93 -34.47
CA GLY A 7 -3.24 -11.15 -35.52
C GLY A 7 -3.27 -9.63 -35.30
N LEU A 8 -4.30 -9.12 -34.63
CA LEU A 8 -4.32 -7.71 -34.20
C LEU A 8 -3.33 -7.47 -33.03
N ALA A 9 -3.26 -8.40 -32.09
CA ALA A 9 -2.33 -8.31 -30.96
C ALA A 9 -0.86 -8.37 -31.43
N ASP A 10 -0.55 -9.22 -32.41
CA ASP A 10 0.79 -9.35 -33.01
C ASP A 10 1.27 -8.06 -33.71
N GLY A 11 0.35 -7.15 -34.01
CA GLY A 11 0.66 -5.82 -34.57
C GLY A 11 1.13 -4.79 -33.54
N ASN A 12 1.08 -5.12 -32.26
CA ASN A 12 1.61 -4.23 -31.21
C ASN A 12 3.11 -4.43 -31.03
N GLU A 13 3.81 -3.34 -30.76
CA GLU A 13 5.23 -3.39 -30.39
C GLU A 13 5.38 -3.58 -28.88
N THR A 14 6.18 -4.55 -28.47
CA THR A 14 6.57 -4.72 -27.07
C THR A 14 7.77 -3.85 -26.76
N LEU A 15 7.52 -2.72 -26.13
CA LEU A 15 8.56 -1.75 -25.75
C LEU A 15 9.05 -2.04 -24.31
N LYS A 16 10.30 -1.64 -24.04
CA LYS A 16 10.77 -1.56 -22.64
C LYS A 16 10.08 -0.38 -21.97
N CYS A 17 9.30 -0.65 -20.92
CA CYS A 17 8.65 0.38 -20.13
C CYS A 17 9.62 0.89 -19.04
N LEU A 18 9.95 2.17 -19.12
CA LEU A 18 10.77 2.87 -18.11
C LEU A 18 9.98 3.95 -17.38
N ILE A 19 8.64 3.88 -17.43
CA ILE A 19 7.78 4.86 -16.80
C ILE A 19 7.88 4.78 -15.28
N GLY A 20 8.02 3.58 -14.70
CA GLY A 20 7.96 3.39 -13.26
C GLY A 20 6.59 3.79 -12.70
N ALA A 21 6.57 4.59 -11.64
CA ALA A 21 5.36 5.21 -11.07
C ALA A 21 4.25 4.22 -10.67
N GLY A 22 4.62 3.01 -10.25
CA GLY A 22 3.69 1.94 -9.86
C GLY A 22 3.55 0.82 -10.89
N CYS A 23 4.11 0.98 -12.09
CA CYS A 23 4.17 -0.06 -13.13
C CYS A 23 5.59 -0.62 -13.21
N TYR A 24 5.83 -1.73 -12.54
CA TYR A 24 7.16 -2.34 -12.47
C TYR A 24 7.17 -3.70 -13.14
N ASP A 25 8.22 -3.96 -13.94
CA ASP A 25 8.48 -5.31 -14.46
C ASP A 25 8.78 -6.25 -13.28
N HIS A 26 8.11 -7.39 -13.25
CA HIS A 26 8.30 -8.40 -12.23
C HIS A 26 8.05 -9.79 -12.82
N TYR A 27 8.53 -10.80 -12.11
CA TYR A 27 8.32 -12.18 -12.53
C TYR A 27 6.88 -12.62 -12.21
N SER A 28 6.17 -13.07 -13.24
CA SER A 28 4.84 -13.71 -13.08
C SER A 28 5.00 -15.22 -13.29
N PRO A 29 4.96 -16.04 -12.22
CA PRO A 29 5.08 -17.49 -12.35
C PRO A 29 3.96 -18.09 -13.19
N SER A 30 4.28 -19.06 -14.07
CA SER A 30 3.28 -19.71 -14.93
C SER A 30 2.14 -20.41 -14.15
N VAL A 31 2.43 -20.80 -12.90
CA VAL A 31 1.44 -21.39 -11.99
C VAL A 31 0.28 -20.43 -11.66
N VAL A 32 0.51 -19.11 -11.69
CA VAL A 32 -0.53 -18.11 -11.40
C VAL A 32 -1.70 -18.28 -12.35
N ASN A 33 -1.44 -18.27 -13.67
CA ASN A 33 -2.51 -18.46 -14.67
C ASN A 33 -3.20 -19.80 -14.54
N SER A 34 -2.46 -20.86 -14.20
CA SER A 34 -3.02 -22.20 -14.02
C SER A 34 -3.96 -22.28 -12.82
N ILE A 35 -3.66 -21.57 -11.74
CA ILE A 35 -4.49 -21.56 -10.53
C ILE A 35 -5.70 -20.64 -10.71
N VAL A 36 -5.50 -19.39 -11.13
CA VAL A 36 -6.62 -18.43 -11.24
C VAL A 36 -7.65 -18.80 -12.30
N SER A 37 -7.26 -19.63 -13.28
CA SER A 37 -8.17 -20.14 -14.33
C SER A 37 -9.07 -21.28 -13.85
N ARG A 38 -8.83 -21.85 -12.68
CA ARG A 38 -9.64 -22.94 -12.15
C ARG A 38 -11.02 -22.43 -11.74
N SER A 39 -12.05 -23.22 -12.05
CA SER A 39 -13.45 -22.82 -11.77
C SER A 39 -13.69 -22.56 -10.28
N GLU A 40 -12.99 -23.26 -9.41
CA GLU A 40 -13.11 -23.14 -7.96
C GLU A 40 -12.75 -21.73 -7.46
N PHE A 41 -11.79 -21.08 -8.14
CA PHE A 41 -11.42 -19.68 -7.83
C PHE A 41 -12.19 -18.68 -8.67
N LEU A 42 -12.32 -18.96 -9.99
CA LEU A 42 -12.94 -18.05 -10.95
C LEU A 42 -14.42 -17.77 -10.63
N THR A 43 -15.14 -18.75 -10.10
CA THR A 43 -16.55 -18.64 -9.74
C THR A 43 -16.79 -18.38 -8.26
N SER A 44 -15.74 -18.23 -7.45
CA SER A 44 -15.91 -17.96 -6.03
C SER A 44 -16.53 -16.59 -5.79
N TYR A 45 -17.37 -16.52 -4.76
CA TYR A 45 -18.06 -15.31 -4.33
C TYR A 45 -17.89 -15.12 -2.83
N THR A 46 -18.50 -14.11 -2.26
CA THR A 46 -18.43 -13.85 -0.82
C THR A 46 -18.82 -15.10 -0.01
N PRO A 47 -17.97 -15.54 0.94
CA PRO A 47 -18.19 -16.78 1.70
C PRO A 47 -19.24 -16.59 2.80
N TYR A 48 -20.51 -16.40 2.44
CA TYR A 48 -21.60 -16.19 3.39
C TYR A 48 -21.89 -17.41 4.27
N GLN A 49 -21.74 -18.61 3.70
CA GLN A 49 -21.94 -19.88 4.38
C GLN A 49 -20.61 -20.55 4.63
N ALA A 50 -20.12 -20.49 5.86
CA ALA A 50 -18.81 -21.01 6.23
C ALA A 50 -18.66 -22.51 5.93
N GLU A 51 -19.71 -23.28 6.15
CA GLU A 51 -19.74 -24.73 5.91
C GLU A 51 -19.53 -25.13 4.43
N ILE A 52 -19.92 -24.28 3.49
CA ILE A 52 -19.73 -24.49 2.05
C ILE A 52 -18.43 -23.84 1.57
N SER A 53 -18.02 -22.77 2.22
CA SER A 53 -16.91 -21.91 1.78
C SER A 53 -15.60 -22.17 2.55
N GLN A 54 -15.41 -23.35 3.12
CA GLN A 54 -14.25 -23.68 3.95
C GLN A 54 -12.91 -23.43 3.22
N GLY A 55 -12.81 -23.86 1.95
CA GLY A 55 -11.61 -23.65 1.15
C GLY A 55 -11.34 -22.17 0.86
N THR A 56 -12.38 -21.38 0.58
CA THR A 56 -12.28 -19.93 0.38
C THR A 56 -11.78 -19.24 1.67
N LEU A 57 -12.37 -19.58 2.80
CA LEU A 57 -11.96 -19.03 4.10
C LEU A 57 -10.54 -19.43 4.47
N GLN A 58 -10.11 -20.66 4.13
CA GLN A 58 -8.76 -21.15 4.38
C GLN A 58 -7.73 -20.34 3.60
N TYR A 59 -7.89 -20.13 2.29
CA TYR A 59 -6.90 -19.40 1.53
C TYR A 59 -6.88 -17.89 1.87
N ILE A 60 -8.02 -17.31 2.29
CA ILE A 60 -8.05 -15.94 2.82
C ILE A 60 -7.23 -15.86 4.11
N PHE A 61 -7.42 -16.80 5.02
CA PHE A 61 -6.64 -16.88 6.26
C PHE A 61 -5.14 -17.05 5.99
N GLU A 62 -4.77 -17.91 5.05
CA GLU A 62 -3.37 -18.09 4.64
C GLU A 62 -2.79 -16.80 4.02
N TYR A 63 -3.56 -16.11 3.17
CA TYR A 63 -3.16 -14.81 2.62
C TYR A 63 -2.88 -13.79 3.73
N GLN A 64 -3.78 -13.64 4.69
CA GLN A 64 -3.60 -12.72 5.81
C GLN A 64 -2.35 -13.05 6.63
N SER A 65 -2.10 -14.34 6.88
CA SER A 65 -0.91 -14.79 7.58
C SER A 65 0.37 -14.49 6.80
N MET A 66 0.38 -14.74 5.49
CA MET A 66 1.52 -14.44 4.63
C MET A 66 1.81 -12.93 4.56
N MET A 67 0.77 -12.09 4.46
CA MET A 67 0.94 -10.63 4.44
C MET A 67 1.44 -10.10 5.78
N ALA A 68 0.93 -10.60 6.89
CA ALA A 68 1.43 -10.26 8.22
C ALA A 68 2.92 -10.61 8.37
N MET A 69 3.32 -11.81 7.94
CA MET A 69 4.73 -12.24 7.95
C MET A 69 5.61 -11.40 7.04
N LEU A 70 5.15 -11.10 5.82
CA LEU A 70 5.91 -10.32 4.83
C LEU A 70 6.14 -8.87 5.29
N THR A 71 5.14 -8.27 5.90
CA THR A 71 5.18 -6.87 6.34
C THR A 71 5.74 -6.69 7.76
N GLY A 72 5.87 -7.77 8.52
CA GLY A 72 6.25 -7.72 9.93
C GLY A 72 5.15 -7.13 10.84
N MET A 73 3.92 -7.02 10.33
CA MET A 73 2.76 -6.55 11.09
C MET A 73 2.11 -7.70 11.86
N GLU A 74 1.40 -7.37 12.95
CA GLU A 74 0.74 -8.40 13.79
C GLU A 74 -0.48 -9.04 13.11
N VAL A 75 -1.21 -8.26 12.30
CA VAL A 75 -2.43 -8.71 11.61
C VAL A 75 -2.51 -8.13 10.20
N SER A 76 -3.26 -8.81 9.35
CA SER A 76 -3.60 -8.32 8.01
C SER A 76 -5.10 -8.49 7.76
N ASN A 77 -5.69 -7.60 6.96
CA ASN A 77 -7.02 -7.82 6.39
C ASN A 77 -6.96 -8.77 5.19
N ALA A 78 -8.12 -9.04 4.59
CA ALA A 78 -8.22 -9.96 3.44
C ALA A 78 -7.94 -9.31 2.08
N SER A 79 -7.35 -8.14 2.04
CA SER A 79 -6.98 -7.26 0.92
C SER A 79 -7.92 -6.06 0.71
N MET A 80 -7.45 -5.15 -0.10
CA MET A 80 -8.16 -3.95 -0.57
C MET A 80 -8.19 -3.95 -2.11
N TYR A 81 -8.84 -2.98 -2.74
CA TYR A 81 -8.91 -2.88 -4.20
C TYR A 81 -7.55 -2.62 -4.85
N ASP A 82 -6.81 -1.67 -4.31
CA ASP A 82 -5.48 -1.28 -4.79
C ASP A 82 -4.70 -0.51 -3.69
N GLY A 83 -3.41 -0.25 -3.94
CA GLY A 83 -2.56 0.45 -2.99
C GLY A 83 -2.96 1.90 -2.75
N CYS A 84 -3.57 2.57 -3.73
CA CYS A 84 -4.02 3.96 -3.59
C CYS A 84 -5.21 4.06 -2.62
N THR A 85 -6.24 3.21 -2.84
CA THR A 85 -7.40 3.17 -1.95
C THR A 85 -7.05 2.60 -0.59
N ALA A 86 -6.15 1.61 -0.51
CA ALA A 86 -5.62 1.12 0.77
C ALA A 86 -4.96 2.23 1.58
N THR A 87 -4.21 3.14 0.94
CA THR A 87 -3.60 4.29 1.60
C THR A 87 -4.65 5.29 2.10
N ALA A 88 -5.70 5.53 1.32
CA ALA A 88 -6.81 6.38 1.73
C ALA A 88 -7.58 5.77 2.93
N GLU A 89 -7.82 4.48 2.93
CA GLU A 89 -8.45 3.77 4.06
C GLU A 89 -7.55 3.79 5.31
N ALA A 90 -6.23 3.65 5.16
CA ALA A 90 -5.29 3.79 6.27
C ALA A 90 -5.33 5.20 6.90
N MET A 91 -5.46 6.25 6.07
CA MET A 91 -5.72 7.61 6.53
C MET A 91 -7.00 7.66 7.38
N MET A 92 -8.09 7.08 6.89
CA MET A 92 -9.36 7.02 7.61
C MET A 92 -9.25 6.25 8.94
N MET A 93 -8.52 5.14 8.96
CA MET A 93 -8.23 4.39 10.18
C MET A 93 -7.49 5.23 11.21
N ALA A 94 -6.46 5.97 10.78
CA ALA A 94 -5.70 6.84 11.68
C ALA A 94 -6.57 7.93 12.30
N VAL A 95 -7.42 8.58 11.50
CA VAL A 95 -8.36 9.60 11.97
C VAL A 95 -9.37 9.00 12.94
N ALA A 96 -9.92 7.83 12.64
CA ALA A 96 -10.86 7.13 13.53
C ALA A 96 -10.21 6.77 14.88
N ALA A 97 -8.96 6.30 14.87
CA ALA A 97 -8.21 5.99 16.10
C ALA A 97 -7.89 7.24 16.90
N ALA A 98 -7.62 8.37 16.24
CA ALA A 98 -7.27 9.65 16.88
C ALA A 98 -8.45 10.40 17.50
N LYS A 99 -9.69 9.95 17.28
CA LYS A 99 -10.98 10.44 17.84
C LYS A 99 -11.32 11.92 17.53
N LYS A 100 -10.44 12.86 17.84
CA LYS A 100 -10.68 14.32 17.70
C LYS A 100 -9.76 15.00 16.70
N ARG A 101 -8.71 14.32 16.25
CA ARG A 101 -7.73 14.86 15.31
C ARG A 101 -8.09 14.38 13.91
N ASN A 102 -8.21 15.31 12.99
CA ASN A 102 -8.59 15.03 11.60
C ASN A 102 -7.54 15.53 10.59
N LYS A 103 -6.33 15.84 11.05
CA LYS A 103 -5.21 16.18 10.18
C LYS A 103 -4.32 14.96 9.96
N VAL A 104 -3.93 14.73 8.72
CA VAL A 104 -2.96 13.70 8.35
C VAL A 104 -1.87 14.34 7.51
N LEU A 105 -0.62 14.04 7.83
CA LEU A 105 0.52 14.46 7.04
C LEU A 105 0.82 13.41 5.97
N ILE A 106 1.23 13.85 4.80
CA ILE A 106 1.67 12.96 3.72
C ILE A 106 2.97 13.50 3.13
N SER A 107 3.98 12.64 2.97
CA SER A 107 5.24 13.05 2.36
C SER A 107 5.06 13.40 0.88
N ALA A 108 5.72 14.47 0.42
CA ALA A 108 5.83 14.84 -0.98
C ALA A 108 6.48 13.73 -1.82
N THR A 109 7.27 12.83 -1.20
CA THR A 109 7.93 11.70 -1.85
C THR A 109 7.02 10.48 -2.07
N VAL A 110 5.79 10.50 -1.56
CA VAL A 110 4.75 9.50 -1.89
C VAL A 110 4.28 9.69 -3.33
N ASN A 111 4.03 8.59 -4.03
CA ASN A 111 3.53 8.61 -5.41
C ASN A 111 2.39 9.63 -5.59
N PRO A 112 2.49 10.58 -6.55
CA PRO A 112 1.50 11.65 -6.73
C PRO A 112 0.10 11.13 -7.07
N ILE A 113 -0.05 9.93 -7.63
CA ILE A 113 -1.36 9.30 -7.86
C ILE A 113 -1.97 8.91 -6.51
N VAL A 114 -1.20 8.29 -5.62
CA VAL A 114 -1.63 7.95 -4.26
C VAL A 114 -2.06 9.21 -3.51
N ARG A 115 -1.24 10.28 -3.56
CA ARG A 115 -1.57 11.56 -2.89
C ARG A 115 -2.90 12.13 -3.39
N ARG A 116 -3.16 12.12 -4.71
CA ARG A 116 -4.44 12.59 -5.28
C ARG A 116 -5.64 11.76 -4.85
N VAL A 117 -5.50 10.44 -4.71
CA VAL A 117 -6.57 9.57 -4.22
C VAL A 117 -6.84 9.87 -2.74
N VAL A 118 -5.79 9.97 -1.92
CA VAL A 118 -5.91 10.35 -0.51
C VAL A 118 -6.61 11.71 -0.36
N ASP A 119 -6.23 12.72 -1.13
CA ASP A 119 -6.88 14.05 -1.14
C ASP A 119 -8.37 13.97 -1.50
N THR A 120 -8.71 13.11 -2.47
CA THR A 120 -10.11 12.91 -2.88
C THR A 120 -10.96 12.36 -1.73
N TYR A 121 -10.46 11.33 -1.04
CA TYR A 121 -11.14 10.75 0.13
C TYR A 121 -11.20 11.76 1.28
N ALA A 122 -10.09 12.41 1.58
CA ALA A 122 -9.99 13.39 2.67
C ALA A 122 -11.03 14.50 2.53
N LYS A 123 -11.18 15.07 1.33
CA LYS A 123 -12.12 16.14 1.02
C LYS A 123 -13.55 15.80 1.42
N TYR A 124 -14.01 14.57 1.16
CA TYR A 124 -15.40 14.17 1.43
C TYR A 124 -15.61 13.61 2.85
N HIS A 125 -14.54 13.39 3.60
CA HIS A 125 -14.59 12.91 4.97
C HIS A 125 -14.18 13.97 6.01
N GLY A 126 -13.95 15.21 5.59
CA GLY A 126 -13.58 16.31 6.49
C GLY A 126 -12.18 16.14 7.10
N VAL A 127 -11.30 15.43 6.42
CA VAL A 127 -9.90 15.25 6.81
C VAL A 127 -9.06 16.33 6.16
N THR A 128 -8.14 16.92 6.92
CA THR A 128 -7.18 17.90 6.41
C THR A 128 -5.87 17.16 6.07
N ILE A 129 -5.45 17.25 4.82
CA ILE A 129 -4.15 16.76 4.39
C ILE A 129 -3.16 17.91 4.36
N GLU A 130 -2.00 17.70 4.96
CA GLU A 130 -0.86 18.62 4.90
C GLU A 130 0.36 17.86 4.38
N GLU A 131 1.03 18.43 3.38
CA GLU A 131 2.21 17.81 2.77
C GLU A 131 3.45 18.06 3.64
N ILE A 132 4.27 17.02 3.84
CA ILE A 132 5.63 17.15 4.37
C ILE A 132 6.54 17.42 3.18
N ALA A 133 7.34 18.47 3.27
CA ALA A 133 8.26 18.87 2.21
C ALA A 133 9.25 17.76 1.86
N GLU A 134 9.78 17.84 0.66
CA GLU A 134 10.91 17.05 0.17
C GLU A 134 12.21 17.88 0.28
N ALA A 135 13.29 17.21 0.59
CA ALA A 135 14.63 17.76 0.52
C ALA A 135 15.57 16.71 -0.13
N ASP A 136 16.21 17.06 -1.26
CA ASP A 136 17.14 16.16 -1.97
C ASP A 136 16.56 14.78 -2.34
N GLY A 137 15.27 14.73 -2.68
CA GLY A 137 14.56 13.52 -3.08
C GLY A 137 14.11 12.62 -1.92
N VAL A 138 14.26 13.06 -0.67
CA VAL A 138 13.78 12.37 0.52
C VAL A 138 12.83 13.24 1.32
N THR A 139 12.05 12.65 2.20
CA THR A 139 11.14 13.36 3.10
C THR A 139 11.93 14.25 4.07
N ASP A 140 11.63 15.54 4.11
CA ASP A 140 12.30 16.48 5.02
C ASP A 140 11.93 16.18 6.47
N ARG A 141 12.91 15.67 7.22
CA ARG A 141 12.72 15.30 8.63
C ARG A 141 12.43 16.51 9.52
N ALA A 142 13.04 17.66 9.25
CA ALA A 142 12.81 18.84 10.07
C ALA A 142 11.39 19.39 9.90
N ASP A 143 10.89 19.41 8.67
CA ASP A 143 9.50 19.78 8.36
C ASP A 143 8.50 18.78 8.98
N PHE A 144 8.77 17.47 8.87
CA PHE A 144 7.99 16.44 9.54
C PHE A 144 7.87 16.67 11.04
N GLU A 145 9.02 16.81 11.74
CA GLU A 145 9.04 16.99 13.18
C GLU A 145 8.32 18.27 13.61
N ALA A 146 8.52 19.38 12.90
CA ALA A 146 7.85 20.64 13.18
C ALA A 146 6.32 20.54 13.06
N LYS A 147 5.82 19.82 12.05
CA LYS A 147 4.37 19.64 11.82
C LYS A 147 3.72 18.69 12.83
N VAL A 148 4.41 17.63 13.23
CA VAL A 148 3.91 16.68 14.24
C VAL A 148 3.80 17.31 15.62
N VAL A 149 4.75 18.16 16.01
CA VAL A 149 4.77 18.84 17.31
C VAL A 149 3.53 19.74 17.52
N ALA A 150 2.90 20.22 16.46
CA ALA A 150 1.63 20.97 16.55
C ALA A 150 0.50 20.18 17.26
N ASN A 151 0.67 18.87 17.44
CA ASN A 151 -0.13 17.95 18.27
C ASN A 151 -1.62 17.80 17.83
N ASP A 152 -1.91 18.09 16.58
CA ASP A 152 -3.24 17.93 15.97
C ASP A 152 -3.26 16.83 14.89
N VAL A 153 -2.14 16.15 14.65
CA VAL A 153 -1.94 15.14 13.60
C VAL A 153 -2.41 13.77 14.05
N ALA A 154 -3.28 13.14 13.26
CA ALA A 154 -3.78 11.80 13.48
C ALA A 154 -2.81 10.72 12.96
N GLY A 155 -2.20 10.97 11.79
CA GLY A 155 -1.30 10.02 11.16
C GLY A 155 -0.33 10.72 10.21
N VAL A 156 0.76 10.02 9.91
CA VAL A 156 1.79 10.43 8.94
C VAL A 156 1.94 9.32 7.92
N ILE A 157 1.88 9.66 6.64
CA ILE A 157 2.01 8.73 5.51
C ILE A 157 3.36 8.95 4.83
N VAL A 158 4.17 7.90 4.77
CA VAL A 158 5.45 7.84 4.06
C VAL A 158 5.49 6.65 3.09
N ALA A 159 6.47 6.61 2.19
CA ALA A 159 6.62 5.50 1.23
C ALA A 159 8.01 4.85 1.32
N ALA A 160 8.05 3.52 1.20
CA ALA A 160 9.30 2.76 1.21
C ALA A 160 9.28 1.63 0.15
N PRO A 161 10.09 1.71 -0.94
CA PRO A 161 10.84 2.90 -1.39
C PRO A 161 9.93 4.08 -1.72
N ASN A 162 10.49 5.29 -1.76
CA ASN A 162 9.73 6.47 -2.16
C ASN A 162 9.50 6.53 -3.70
N PHE A 163 8.77 7.55 -4.17
CA PHE A 163 8.42 7.69 -5.59
C PHE A 163 9.66 7.81 -6.51
N TYR A 164 10.76 8.33 -6.01
CA TYR A 164 12.01 8.46 -6.76
C TYR A 164 12.87 7.18 -6.73
N GLY A 165 12.40 6.12 -6.04
CA GLY A 165 13.13 4.86 -5.89
C GLY A 165 14.19 4.89 -4.78
N ILE A 166 14.19 5.92 -3.94
CA ILE A 166 15.12 6.04 -2.82
C ILE A 166 14.59 5.26 -1.63
N VAL A 167 15.46 4.50 -0.99
CA VAL A 167 15.18 3.84 0.29
C VAL A 167 15.55 4.81 1.40
N GLU A 168 14.55 5.46 1.97
CA GLU A 168 14.73 6.43 3.05
C GLU A 168 15.00 5.74 4.40
N ASP A 169 15.71 6.42 5.30
CA ASP A 169 15.92 5.96 6.68
C ASP A 169 14.84 6.53 7.60
N TYR A 170 13.95 5.67 8.06
CA TYR A 170 12.87 6.02 9.00
C TYR A 170 13.21 5.70 10.47
N THR A 171 14.48 5.56 10.82
CA THR A 171 14.90 5.32 12.21
C THR A 171 14.39 6.41 13.14
N GLY A 172 13.65 5.99 14.19
CA GLY A 172 13.09 6.89 15.21
C GLY A 172 11.82 7.65 14.79
N TRP A 173 11.31 7.46 13.56
CA TRP A 173 10.07 8.12 13.12
C TRP A 173 8.86 7.62 13.88
N ALA A 174 8.75 6.30 14.09
CA ALA A 174 7.64 5.70 14.83
C ALA A 174 7.62 6.20 16.28
N ASP A 175 8.77 6.16 16.96
CA ASP A 175 8.89 6.65 18.35
C ASP A 175 8.50 8.13 18.47
N PHE A 176 8.93 8.95 17.50
CA PHE A 176 8.57 10.35 17.46
C PHE A 176 7.07 10.55 17.25
N CYS A 177 6.47 9.85 16.32
CA CYS A 177 5.03 9.86 16.09
C CYS A 177 4.26 9.44 17.36
N HIS A 178 4.65 8.31 17.97
CA HIS A 178 3.98 7.76 19.15
C HIS A 178 4.08 8.70 20.36
N SER A 179 5.20 9.39 20.56
CA SER A 179 5.34 10.39 21.63
C SER A 179 4.32 11.53 21.50
N HIS A 180 3.84 11.80 20.28
CA HIS A 180 2.80 12.79 19.97
C HIS A 180 1.42 12.14 19.72
N LYS A 181 1.25 10.84 20.00
CA LYS A 181 0.02 10.06 19.78
C LYS A 181 -0.43 10.07 18.32
N THR A 182 0.50 10.17 17.39
CA THR A 182 0.31 10.14 15.95
C THR A 182 0.66 8.75 15.43
N LEU A 183 -0.06 8.22 14.46
CA LEU A 183 0.23 6.92 13.85
C LEU A 183 1.16 7.07 12.66
N LEU A 184 2.09 6.13 12.49
CA LEU A 184 2.94 6.03 11.31
C LEU A 184 2.33 5.05 10.31
N ILE A 185 2.06 5.52 9.11
CA ILE A 185 1.51 4.75 7.99
C ILE A 185 2.58 4.61 6.93
N MET A 186 2.92 3.39 6.54
CA MET A 186 3.92 3.14 5.49
C MET A 186 3.27 2.53 4.25
N ASN A 187 3.44 3.22 3.12
CA ASN A 187 3.08 2.72 1.80
C ASN A 187 4.30 2.00 1.19
N ASN A 188 4.15 0.73 0.84
CA ASN A 188 5.26 -0.12 0.44
C ASN A 188 5.04 -0.75 -0.93
N VAL A 189 6.13 -1.02 -1.63
CA VAL A 189 6.12 -1.92 -2.78
C VAL A 189 6.35 -3.34 -2.27
N ALA A 190 5.32 -4.18 -2.34
CA ALA A 190 5.29 -5.48 -1.66
C ALA A 190 6.50 -6.39 -1.98
N SER A 191 6.95 -6.45 -3.24
CA SER A 191 8.10 -7.28 -3.64
C SER A 191 9.44 -6.82 -3.03
N THR A 192 9.56 -5.55 -2.63
CA THR A 192 10.80 -5.05 -2.02
C THR A 192 11.00 -5.52 -0.58
N LEU A 193 9.92 -5.94 0.09
CA LEU A 193 9.95 -6.40 1.48
C LEU A 193 10.72 -7.71 1.67
N GLY A 194 11.06 -8.41 0.58
CA GLY A 194 11.97 -9.56 0.61
C GLY A 194 13.44 -9.21 0.86
N VAL A 195 13.82 -7.93 0.72
CA VAL A 195 15.22 -7.46 0.84
C VAL A 195 15.37 -6.18 1.65
N LEU A 196 14.31 -5.40 1.82
CA LEU A 196 14.33 -4.18 2.60
C LEU A 196 13.70 -4.40 3.98
N LYS A 197 14.03 -3.51 4.90
CA LYS A 197 13.43 -3.48 6.23
C LYS A 197 11.92 -3.31 6.13
N THR A 198 11.19 -4.15 6.83
CA THR A 198 9.72 -4.18 6.77
C THR A 198 9.06 -3.03 7.53
N PRO A 199 7.80 -2.69 7.23
CA PRO A 199 7.05 -1.70 8.01
C PRO A 199 7.01 -2.01 9.51
N GLY A 200 6.82 -3.28 9.88
CA GLY A 200 6.82 -3.70 11.28
C GLY A 200 8.18 -3.46 11.97
N GLU A 201 9.30 -3.71 11.28
CA GLU A 201 10.64 -3.41 11.80
C GLU A 201 10.91 -1.90 11.92
N TRP A 202 10.25 -1.07 11.11
CA TRP A 202 10.29 0.39 11.25
C TRP A 202 9.39 0.91 12.38
N GLY A 203 8.54 0.02 12.97
CA GLY A 203 7.58 0.38 14.00
C GLY A 203 6.30 1.05 13.46
N ALA A 204 5.99 0.86 12.19
CA ALA A 204 4.76 1.40 11.60
C ALA A 204 3.52 0.81 12.26
N ASP A 205 2.49 1.64 12.42
CA ASP A 205 1.19 1.21 12.96
C ASP A 205 0.31 0.61 11.86
N ILE A 206 0.42 1.12 10.65
CA ILE A 206 -0.35 0.66 9.50
C ILE A 206 0.59 0.51 8.30
N ALA A 207 0.55 -0.67 7.66
CA ALA A 207 1.24 -0.94 6.42
C ALA A 207 0.23 -1.13 5.29
N VAL A 208 0.47 -0.46 4.17
CA VAL A 208 -0.34 -0.56 2.94
C VAL A 208 0.57 -0.67 1.73
N GLY A 209 0.05 -1.08 0.61
CA GLY A 209 0.82 -1.15 -0.61
C GLY A 209 0.08 -1.83 -1.74
N GLU A 210 0.75 -1.91 -2.88
CA GLU A 210 0.23 -2.59 -4.06
C GLU A 210 0.79 -4.01 -4.13
N GLY A 211 -0.11 -4.98 -4.31
CA GLY A 211 0.25 -6.41 -4.37
C GLY A 211 0.60 -6.92 -5.76
N GLN A 212 0.45 -6.10 -6.80
CA GLN A 212 0.63 -6.52 -8.20
C GLN A 212 2.03 -7.10 -8.45
N SER A 213 3.05 -6.52 -7.84
CA SER A 213 4.45 -6.96 -7.98
C SER A 213 4.75 -8.35 -7.37
N LEU A 214 3.79 -8.96 -6.66
CA LEU A 214 3.91 -10.32 -6.14
C LEU A 214 3.59 -11.41 -7.19
N GLY A 215 3.54 -11.07 -8.46
CA GLY A 215 3.40 -12.01 -9.58
C GLY A 215 2.09 -11.93 -10.34
N ILE A 216 1.33 -10.86 -10.19
CA ILE A 216 0.09 -10.63 -10.96
C ILE A 216 0.48 -10.03 -12.31
N PRO A 217 0.10 -10.68 -13.44
CA PRO A 217 0.44 -10.20 -14.79
C PRO A 217 -0.27 -8.91 -15.18
#